data_53cf231c974cd1f2b31ceb94b741acb9
#
_entry.id   53cf231c974cd1f2b31ceb94b741acb9
#
_cell.length_a   1.000
_cell.length_b   1.000
_cell.length_c   1.000
_cell.angle_alpha   90.00
_cell.angle_beta   90.00
_cell.angle_gamma   90.00
#
_symmetry.space_group_name_H-M   'P 1'
#
loop_
_entity.id
_entity.type
_entity.pdbx_description
1 polymer ?
#
loop_
_entity_poly.entity_id
_entity_poly.type
_entity_poly.pdbx_seq_one_letter_code
_entity_poly.pdbx_strand_id
1 'polypeptide(L)'
;MNIIVYISLFTNLIMVGVSLITHFVTYPSFRLIKSNTFSEFHKSYTKKMLFIVAPVMILEFISSLLLVIFDKSDNNTEIGLLITLILIWLLTFFNIVPIHNKLTVNYNKDLNQKLIKLNGLRTILWILKLILFIGFCDNLAANFH
;
A
#
# COMPACT_ATOMS: atom_id res chain seq x y z
N MET A 1 22.69 2.72 -7.42
CA MET A 1 21.99 1.76 -6.55
C MET A 1 21.49 2.40 -5.26
N ASN A 2 22.31 3.06 -4.45
CA ASN A 2 21.91 3.63 -3.15
C ASN A 2 20.66 4.52 -3.17
N ILE A 3 20.51 5.41 -4.16
CA ILE A 3 19.35 6.31 -4.23
C ILE A 3 18.02 5.53 -4.46
N ILE A 4 18.05 4.47 -5.26
CA ILE A 4 16.88 3.62 -5.54
C ILE A 4 16.44 2.90 -4.26
N VAL A 5 17.41 2.38 -3.49
CA VAL A 5 17.18 1.74 -2.20
C VAL A 5 16.49 2.71 -1.22
N TYR A 6 17.00 3.95 -1.11
CA TYR A 6 16.38 4.96 -0.23
C TYR A 6 14.98 5.36 -0.69
N ILE A 7 14.74 5.51 -1.99
CA ILE A 7 13.40 5.81 -2.52
C ILE A 7 12.44 4.67 -2.17
N SER A 8 12.81 3.41 -2.41
CA SER A 8 11.96 2.27 -2.10
C SER A 8 11.69 2.13 -0.59
N LEU A 9 12.70 2.34 0.27
CA LEU A 9 12.50 2.35 1.71
C LEU A 9 11.51 3.43 2.15
N PHE A 10 11.72 4.65 1.68
CA PHE A 10 10.92 5.81 2.08
C PHE A 10 9.46 5.68 1.63
N THR A 11 9.24 5.27 0.38
CA THR A 11 7.89 5.05 -0.15
C THR A 11 7.18 3.90 0.55
N ASN A 12 7.89 2.81 0.86
CA ASN A 12 7.34 1.69 1.63
C ASN A 12 6.92 2.14 3.04
N LEU A 13 7.76 2.89 3.76
CA LEU A 13 7.42 3.42 5.09
C LEU A 13 6.19 4.33 5.06
N ILE A 14 6.08 5.21 4.05
CA ILE A 14 4.88 6.04 3.86
C ILE A 14 3.65 5.14 3.68
N MET A 15 3.73 4.11 2.85
CA MET A 15 2.59 3.25 2.57
C MET A 15 2.19 2.38 3.76
N VAL A 16 3.14 1.93 4.58
CA VAL A 16 2.85 1.28 5.87
C VAL A 16 2.07 2.25 6.77
N GLY A 17 2.56 3.48 6.96
CA GLY A 17 1.90 4.48 7.78
C GLY A 17 0.48 4.82 7.30
N VAL A 18 0.31 5.08 6.01
CA VAL A 18 -1.00 5.36 5.39
C VAL A 18 -1.94 4.16 5.57
N SER A 19 -1.46 2.94 5.36
CA SER A 19 -2.26 1.72 5.47
C SER A 19 -2.71 1.46 6.92
N LEU A 20 -1.85 1.72 7.91
CA LEU A 20 -2.19 1.64 9.35
C LEU A 20 -3.25 2.68 9.72
N ILE A 21 -3.06 3.95 9.35
CA ILE A 21 -4.04 5.02 9.63
C ILE A 21 -5.39 4.69 8.99
N THR A 22 -5.41 4.23 7.76
CA THR A 22 -6.67 3.88 7.09
C THR A 22 -7.34 2.67 7.76
N HIS A 23 -6.57 1.69 8.22
CA HIS A 23 -7.11 0.50 8.86
C HIS A 23 -7.72 0.78 10.25
N PHE A 24 -6.97 1.46 11.11
CA PHE A 24 -7.36 1.62 12.51
C PHE A 24 -8.21 2.88 12.76
N VAL A 25 -8.08 3.89 11.94
CA VAL A 25 -8.74 5.18 12.17
C VAL A 25 -9.78 5.47 11.10
N THR A 26 -9.37 5.58 9.84
CA THR A 26 -10.22 6.20 8.80
C THR A 26 -11.42 5.33 8.44
N TYR A 27 -11.22 4.06 8.09
CA TYR A 27 -12.31 3.18 7.66
C TYR A 27 -13.29 2.83 8.78
N PRO A 28 -12.86 2.58 10.03
CA PRO A 28 -13.78 2.45 11.16
C PRO A 28 -14.60 3.73 11.42
N SER A 29 -14.03 4.92 11.18
CA SER A 29 -14.72 6.19 11.39
C SER A 29 -15.84 6.46 10.38
N PHE A 30 -15.86 5.80 9.22
CA PHE A 30 -16.93 5.95 8.22
C PHE A 30 -18.33 5.68 8.80
N ARG A 31 -18.46 4.80 9.78
CA ARG A 31 -19.72 4.49 10.47
C ARG A 31 -20.30 5.66 11.28
N LEU A 32 -19.46 6.66 11.61
CA LEU A 32 -19.84 7.82 12.41
C LEU A 32 -20.42 8.96 11.54
N ILE A 33 -20.28 8.85 10.22
CA ILE A 33 -20.72 9.87 9.28
C ILE A 33 -22.21 9.64 8.98
N LYS A 34 -22.99 10.70 9.00
CA LYS A 34 -24.43 10.67 8.68
C LYS A 34 -24.64 10.18 7.25
N SER A 35 -25.64 9.31 7.05
CA SER A 35 -25.90 8.69 5.73
C SER A 35 -26.19 9.69 4.62
N ASN A 36 -26.84 10.82 4.94
CA ASN A 36 -27.16 11.85 3.96
C ASN A 36 -25.94 12.65 3.45
N THR A 37 -24.84 12.69 4.22
CA THR A 37 -23.60 13.39 3.85
C THR A 37 -22.46 12.44 3.50
N PHE A 38 -22.67 11.14 3.71
CA PHE A 38 -21.61 10.13 3.52
C PHE A 38 -21.09 10.09 2.10
N SER A 39 -21.96 10.09 1.10
CA SER A 39 -21.57 9.98 -0.31
C SER A 39 -20.67 11.14 -0.75
N GLU A 40 -21.01 12.37 -0.38
CA GLU A 40 -20.22 13.55 -0.69
C GLU A 40 -18.85 13.51 0.04
N PHE A 41 -18.86 13.21 1.34
CA PHE A 41 -17.65 13.04 2.12
C PHE A 41 -16.73 11.97 1.51
N HIS A 42 -17.27 10.79 1.22
CA HIS A 42 -16.51 9.66 0.72
C HIS A 42 -15.90 9.94 -0.66
N LYS A 43 -16.65 10.62 -1.54
CA LYS A 43 -16.13 11.06 -2.85
C LYS A 43 -14.97 12.04 -2.70
N SER A 44 -15.09 13.02 -1.79
CA SER A 44 -14.00 13.95 -1.50
C SER A 44 -12.78 13.24 -0.90
N TYR A 45 -13.02 12.35 0.07
CA TYR A 45 -11.98 11.55 0.70
C TYR A 45 -11.20 10.71 -0.30
N THR A 46 -11.89 9.91 -1.12
CA THR A 46 -11.23 9.02 -2.10
C THR A 46 -10.41 9.79 -3.13
N LYS A 47 -10.91 10.96 -3.58
CA LYS A 47 -10.17 11.82 -4.49
C LYS A 47 -8.87 12.34 -3.86
N LYS A 48 -8.92 12.82 -2.61
CA LYS A 48 -7.74 13.32 -1.89
C LYS A 48 -6.74 12.19 -1.61
N MET A 49 -7.25 11.03 -1.17
CA MET A 49 -6.39 9.86 -0.93
C MET A 49 -5.72 9.36 -2.20
N LEU A 50 -6.42 9.34 -3.33
CA LEU A 50 -5.83 8.97 -4.62
C LEU A 50 -4.67 9.89 -4.98
N PHE A 51 -4.84 11.21 -4.79
CA PHE A 51 -3.80 12.19 -5.08
C PHE A 51 -2.53 12.01 -4.23
N ILE A 52 -2.66 11.52 -3.01
CA ILE A 52 -1.53 11.25 -2.11
C ILE A 52 -0.92 9.86 -2.38
N VAL A 53 -1.78 8.84 -2.48
CA VAL A 53 -1.35 7.43 -2.51
C VAL A 53 -0.83 7.02 -3.88
N ALA A 54 -1.44 7.48 -4.97
CA ALA A 54 -1.08 7.04 -6.31
C ALA A 54 0.37 7.41 -6.69
N PRO A 55 0.87 8.64 -6.46
CA PRO A 55 2.26 8.98 -6.74
C PRO A 55 3.25 8.11 -5.95
N VAL A 56 2.97 7.87 -4.66
CA VAL A 56 3.84 7.05 -3.80
C VAL A 56 3.86 5.61 -4.27
N MET A 57 2.70 5.03 -4.62
CA MET A 57 2.62 3.67 -5.16
C MET A 57 3.35 3.53 -6.50
N ILE A 58 3.27 4.54 -7.38
CA ILE A 58 3.98 4.53 -8.68
C ILE A 58 5.49 4.59 -8.43
N LEU A 59 5.98 5.48 -7.57
CA LEU A 59 7.40 5.57 -7.22
C LEU A 59 7.90 4.26 -6.60
N GLU A 60 7.11 3.65 -5.74
CA GLU A 60 7.43 2.34 -5.14
C GLU A 60 7.52 1.24 -6.20
N PHE A 61 6.61 1.23 -7.17
CA PHE A 61 6.64 0.27 -8.27
C PHE A 61 7.88 0.44 -9.13
N ILE A 62 8.19 1.68 -9.52
CA ILE A 62 9.36 1.97 -10.35
C ILE A 62 10.65 1.60 -9.61
N SER A 63 10.79 2.00 -8.34
CA SER A 63 11.99 1.69 -7.55
C SER A 63 12.16 0.19 -7.33
N SER A 64 11.09 -0.56 -7.02
CA SER A 64 11.14 -2.02 -6.88
C SER A 64 11.52 -2.72 -8.18
N LEU A 65 11.02 -2.25 -9.32
CA LEU A 65 11.40 -2.77 -10.64
C LEU A 65 12.88 -2.51 -10.96
N LEU A 66 13.36 -1.30 -10.65
CA LEU A 66 14.76 -0.94 -10.85
C LEU A 66 15.70 -1.75 -9.94
N LEU A 67 15.28 -2.10 -8.72
CA LEU A 67 16.05 -3.00 -7.87
C LEU A 67 16.24 -4.37 -8.54
N VAL A 68 15.18 -4.97 -9.09
CA VAL A 68 15.27 -6.26 -9.80
C VAL A 68 16.21 -6.18 -11.02
N ILE A 69 16.23 -5.03 -11.72
CA ILE A 69 17.05 -4.87 -12.93
C ILE A 69 18.54 -4.64 -12.60
N PHE A 70 18.83 -3.87 -11.55
CA PHE A 70 20.18 -3.42 -11.24
C PHE A 70 20.86 -4.20 -10.11
N ASP A 71 20.10 -4.93 -9.30
CA ASP A 71 20.70 -5.83 -8.33
C ASP A 71 21.21 -7.11 -9.03
N LYS A 72 22.45 -7.44 -8.73
CA LYS A 72 23.12 -8.64 -9.26
C LYS A 72 23.40 -9.66 -8.15
N SER A 73 22.74 -9.52 -7.00
CA SER A 73 22.88 -10.47 -5.90
C SER A 73 22.19 -11.80 -6.24
N ASP A 74 22.74 -12.90 -5.80
CA ASP A 74 22.19 -14.24 -6.05
C ASP A 74 20.97 -14.56 -5.15
N ASN A 75 20.54 -13.63 -4.28
CA ASN A 75 19.57 -13.90 -3.22
C ASN A 75 18.08 -13.77 -3.65
N ASN A 76 17.79 -13.24 -4.83
CA ASN A 76 16.42 -13.06 -5.37
C ASN A 76 15.43 -12.34 -4.42
N THR A 77 15.93 -11.65 -3.41
CA THR A 77 15.08 -10.94 -2.42
C THR A 77 14.29 -9.80 -3.08
N GLU A 78 14.89 -9.11 -4.04
CA GLU A 78 14.27 -8.05 -4.84
C GLU A 78 13.08 -8.56 -5.65
N ILE A 79 13.12 -9.81 -6.11
CA ILE A 79 11.99 -10.48 -6.77
C ILE A 79 10.85 -10.67 -5.76
N GLY A 80 11.16 -11.09 -4.53
CA GLY A 80 10.18 -11.20 -3.45
C GLY A 80 9.51 -9.87 -3.12
N LEU A 81 10.27 -8.77 -3.10
CA LEU A 81 9.76 -7.42 -2.92
C LEU A 81 8.78 -7.02 -4.04
N LEU A 82 9.13 -7.31 -5.29
CA LEU A 82 8.30 -7.00 -6.44
C LEU A 82 7.01 -7.86 -6.46
N ILE A 83 7.11 -9.16 -6.16
CA ILE A 83 5.95 -10.05 -6.08
C ILE A 83 4.98 -9.55 -5.00
N THR A 84 5.48 -9.22 -3.81
CA THR A 84 4.65 -8.69 -2.72
C THR A 84 3.95 -7.40 -3.13
N LEU A 85 4.64 -6.52 -3.84
CA LEU A 85 4.06 -5.28 -4.37
C LEU A 85 2.97 -5.55 -5.41
N ILE A 86 3.17 -6.49 -6.33
CA ILE A 86 2.16 -6.90 -7.31
C ILE A 86 0.90 -7.43 -6.59
N LEU A 87 1.04 -8.25 -5.55
CA LEU A 87 -0.09 -8.73 -4.75
C LEU A 87 -0.86 -7.57 -4.09
N ILE A 88 -0.16 -6.56 -3.56
CA ILE A 88 -0.78 -5.35 -3.01
C ILE A 88 -1.57 -4.60 -4.08
N TRP A 89 -1.03 -4.47 -5.29
CA TRP A 89 -1.70 -3.82 -6.41
C TRP A 89 -2.95 -4.58 -6.84
N LEU A 90 -2.86 -5.90 -7.01
CA LEU A 90 -4.00 -6.74 -7.35
C LEU A 90 -5.12 -6.63 -6.30
N LEU A 91 -4.77 -6.72 -5.01
CA LEU A 91 -5.71 -6.54 -3.91
C LEU A 91 -6.37 -5.15 -3.94
N THR A 92 -5.58 -4.11 -4.22
CA THR A 92 -6.08 -2.74 -4.26
C THR A 92 -7.04 -2.53 -5.43
N PHE A 93 -6.64 -2.85 -6.66
CA PHE A 93 -7.42 -2.54 -7.85
C PHE A 93 -8.63 -3.46 -8.04
N PHE A 94 -8.50 -4.75 -7.74
CA PHE A 94 -9.60 -5.71 -7.96
C PHE A 94 -10.57 -5.83 -6.77
N ASN A 95 -10.17 -5.42 -5.57
CA ASN A 95 -11.01 -5.57 -4.39
C ASN A 95 -11.32 -4.24 -3.70
N ILE A 96 -10.30 -3.44 -3.35
CA ILE A 96 -10.49 -2.23 -2.54
C ILE A 96 -11.15 -1.12 -3.35
N VAL A 97 -10.65 -0.81 -4.54
CA VAL A 97 -11.20 0.24 -5.41
C VAL A 97 -12.66 0.00 -5.78
N PRO A 98 -13.10 -1.21 -6.20
CA PRO A 98 -14.50 -1.49 -6.46
C PRO A 98 -15.42 -1.28 -5.24
N ILE A 99 -14.96 -1.59 -4.03
CA ILE A 99 -15.73 -1.33 -2.81
C ILE A 99 -15.85 0.17 -2.56
N HIS A 100 -14.78 0.95 -2.74
CA HIS A 100 -14.85 2.41 -2.64
C HIS A 100 -15.86 2.99 -3.62
N ASN A 101 -15.87 2.52 -4.87
CA ASN A 101 -16.83 2.98 -5.87
C ASN A 101 -18.28 2.72 -5.45
N LYS A 102 -18.57 1.55 -4.87
CA LYS A 102 -19.91 1.22 -4.35
C LYS A 102 -20.28 2.09 -3.14
N LEU A 103 -19.35 2.30 -2.21
CA LEU A 103 -19.55 3.15 -1.04
C LEU A 103 -19.73 4.64 -1.41
N THR A 104 -19.19 5.09 -2.54
CA THR A 104 -19.39 6.46 -3.03
C THR A 104 -20.86 6.71 -3.42
N VAL A 105 -21.60 5.68 -3.81
CA VAL A 105 -23.03 5.81 -4.14
C VAL A 105 -23.87 5.88 -2.87
N ASN A 106 -23.66 4.97 -1.94
CA ASN A 106 -24.40 4.92 -0.67
C ASN A 106 -23.59 4.18 0.40
N TYR A 107 -23.73 4.60 1.65
CA TYR A 107 -23.12 3.88 2.79
C TYR A 107 -23.75 2.50 2.95
N ASN A 108 -22.91 1.51 3.04
CA ASN A 108 -23.29 0.13 3.34
C ASN A 108 -22.34 -0.44 4.41
N LYS A 109 -22.91 -0.89 5.52
CA LYS A 109 -22.15 -1.39 6.68
C LYS A 109 -21.31 -2.62 6.32
N ASP A 110 -21.86 -3.54 5.53
CA ASP A 110 -21.16 -4.79 5.18
C ASP A 110 -20.00 -4.52 4.23
N LEU A 111 -20.20 -3.62 3.27
CA LEU A 111 -19.12 -3.15 2.39
C LEU A 111 -18.03 -2.44 3.17
N ASN A 112 -18.38 -1.62 4.16
CA ASN A 112 -17.41 -0.97 5.01
C ASN A 112 -16.60 -1.98 5.85
N GLN A 113 -17.25 -2.99 6.43
CA GLN A 113 -16.55 -4.05 7.16
C GLN A 113 -15.63 -4.86 6.23
N LYS A 114 -16.08 -5.17 5.01
CA LYS A 114 -15.25 -5.84 4.01
C LYS A 114 -14.04 -4.99 3.64
N LEU A 115 -14.22 -3.67 3.49
CA LEU A 115 -13.13 -2.73 3.22
C LEU A 115 -12.08 -2.74 4.33
N ILE A 116 -12.51 -2.72 5.60
CA ILE A 116 -11.61 -2.80 6.77
C ILE A 116 -10.80 -4.10 6.73
N LYS A 117 -11.44 -5.26 6.50
CA LYS A 117 -10.74 -6.56 6.44
C LYS A 117 -9.70 -6.61 5.30
N LEU A 118 -10.08 -6.16 4.10
CA LEU A 118 -9.18 -6.15 2.94
C LEU A 118 -8.02 -5.17 3.12
N ASN A 119 -8.28 -4.02 3.73
CA ASN A 119 -7.20 -3.10 4.08
C ASN A 119 -6.28 -3.66 5.18
N GLY A 120 -6.80 -4.44 6.12
CA GLY A 120 -5.99 -5.18 7.09
C GLY A 120 -5.01 -6.13 6.40
N LEU A 121 -5.50 -6.91 5.42
CA LEU A 121 -4.63 -7.77 4.61
C LEU A 121 -3.58 -6.95 3.84
N ARG A 122 -3.98 -5.83 3.23
CA ARG A 122 -3.05 -4.92 2.55
C ARG A 122 -1.99 -4.37 3.50
N THR A 123 -2.37 -4.03 4.73
CA THR A 123 -1.43 -3.55 5.76
C THR A 123 -0.40 -4.62 6.11
N ILE A 124 -0.83 -5.88 6.29
CA ILE A 124 0.06 -7.00 6.54
C ILE A 124 1.06 -7.18 5.38
N LEU A 125 0.60 -7.08 4.13
CA LEU A 125 1.47 -7.19 2.96
C LEU A 125 2.50 -6.04 2.89
N TRP A 126 2.11 -4.81 3.25
CA TRP A 126 3.06 -3.69 3.33
C TRP A 126 4.12 -3.89 4.42
N ILE A 127 3.71 -4.40 5.59
CA ILE A 127 4.64 -4.73 6.69
C ILE A 127 5.57 -5.87 6.28
N LEU A 128 5.03 -6.92 5.65
CA LEU A 128 5.84 -8.03 5.14
C LEU A 128 6.88 -7.54 4.13
N LYS A 129 6.48 -6.67 3.19
CA LYS A 129 7.39 -6.06 2.23
C LYS A 129 8.51 -5.28 2.94
N LEU A 130 8.18 -4.53 4.00
CA LEU A 130 9.17 -3.79 4.79
C LEU A 130 10.18 -4.73 5.47
N ILE A 131 9.71 -5.83 6.04
CA ILE A 131 10.57 -6.85 6.67
C ILE A 131 11.53 -7.46 5.62
N LEU A 132 11.00 -7.85 4.47
CA LEU A 132 11.81 -8.36 3.35
C LEU A 132 12.84 -7.33 2.89
N PHE A 133 12.46 -6.04 2.87
CA PHE A 133 13.35 -4.95 2.48
C PHE A 133 14.52 -4.76 3.47
N ILE A 134 14.27 -4.89 4.77
CA ILE A 134 15.33 -4.84 5.79
C ILE A 134 16.32 -6.00 5.55
N GLY A 135 15.83 -7.22 5.36
CA GLY A 135 16.69 -8.36 5.02
C GLY A 135 17.48 -8.18 3.72
N PHE A 136 16.90 -7.52 2.72
CA PHE A 136 17.60 -7.14 1.50
C PHE A 136 18.76 -6.16 1.78
N CYS A 137 18.54 -5.15 2.62
CA CYS A 137 19.58 -4.20 2.99
C CYS A 137 20.74 -4.86 3.77
N ASP A 138 20.43 -5.80 4.67
CA ASP A 138 21.43 -6.55 5.43
C ASP A 138 22.32 -7.39 4.50
N ASN A 139 21.72 -8.09 3.54
CA ASN A 139 22.46 -8.85 2.53
C ASN A 139 23.33 -7.94 1.65
N LEU A 140 22.82 -6.76 1.29
CA LEU A 140 23.58 -5.80 0.52
C LEU A 140 24.81 -5.30 1.30
N ALA A 141 24.67 -5.04 2.60
CA ALA A 141 25.78 -4.63 3.47
C ALA A 141 26.83 -5.73 3.62
N ALA A 142 26.41 -6.99 3.77
CA ALA A 142 27.30 -8.13 3.89
C ALA A 142 28.17 -8.39 2.64
N ASN A 143 27.69 -8.05 1.45
CA ASN A 143 28.42 -8.21 0.19
C ASN A 143 29.48 -7.11 -0.06
N PHE A 144 29.53 -6.07 0.79
CA PHE A 144 30.54 -5.01 0.73
C PHE A 144 31.71 -5.22 1.72
N HIS A 145 31.66 -6.28 2.54
CA HIS A 145 32.72 -6.68 3.45
C HIS A 145 33.39 -7.96 2.99
#